data_de84e6b6d37120a399470b83494f558a
#
_entry.id   de84e6b6d37120a399470b83494f558a
#
_cell.length_a   1.000
_cell.length_b   1.000
_cell.length_c   1.000
_cell.angle_alpha   90.00
_cell.angle_beta   90.00
_cell.angle_gamma   90.00
#
_symmetry.space_group_name_H-M   'P 1'
#
loop_
_entity.id
_entity.type
_entity.pdbx_description
1 polymer ?
#
loop_
_entity_poly.entity_id
_entity_poly.type
_entity_poly.pdbx_seq_one_letter_code
_entity_poly.pdbx_strand_id
1 'polypeptide(L)'
;TAPILPTVIPGVHAVNAVDAAGVHPLLLAIGSERYTPYNTIERPQELLTAANAILGQGQLSLAKFLLIIAKEDNPEMDIKDIPLFFRHLLERIDLTNDLHFHTRTTMDTLDYSGSGLNLGSKVVFAAAGPIRRALPTTIPEKLNLPNGFEAPRVCLPGILAIKSPPFQTPQNHDALYFCDAFNPTDSINQFPMVLLVDDSDFTSASQGNFLWTVFTKTNPAKDIHGIGSVISDKHWGCHGSLVIDARSKPHHAPALIEDPAVERSVDALGARGGPLHGII
;
A
#
# COMPACT_ATOMS: atom_id res chain seq x y z
N THR A 1 -6.43 -18.80 -10.82
CA THR A 1 -7.02 -17.60 -11.47
C THR A 1 -5.94 -16.80 -12.21
N ALA A 2 -4.78 -16.49 -11.60
CA ALA A 2 -3.75 -15.64 -12.19
C ALA A 2 -3.31 -16.03 -13.62
N PRO A 3 -3.04 -17.32 -13.95
CA PRO A 3 -2.64 -17.70 -15.30
C PRO A 3 -3.71 -17.50 -16.38
N ILE A 4 -4.99 -17.41 -16.01
CA ILE A 4 -6.11 -17.28 -16.94
C ILE A 4 -6.40 -15.81 -17.28
N LEU A 5 -6.03 -14.88 -16.41
CA LEU A 5 -6.38 -13.46 -16.53
C LEU A 5 -5.93 -12.80 -17.84
N PRO A 6 -4.73 -13.06 -18.38
CA PRO A 6 -4.32 -12.50 -19.67
C PRO A 6 -5.23 -12.90 -20.83
N THR A 7 -5.98 -14.00 -20.71
CA THR A 7 -6.94 -14.45 -21.74
C THR A 7 -8.32 -13.82 -21.55
N VAL A 8 -8.63 -13.30 -20.37
CA VAL A 8 -9.93 -12.72 -20.02
C VAL A 8 -9.90 -11.20 -20.09
N ILE A 9 -8.80 -10.59 -19.69
CA ILE A 9 -8.60 -9.14 -19.68
C ILE A 9 -7.43 -8.82 -20.62
N PRO A 10 -7.71 -8.41 -21.85
CA PRO A 10 -6.66 -8.00 -22.80
C PRO A 10 -5.82 -6.86 -22.20
N GLY A 11 -4.49 -6.91 -22.39
CA GLY A 11 -3.57 -5.93 -21.86
C GLY A 11 -3.13 -6.14 -20.40
N VAL A 12 -3.67 -7.14 -19.69
CA VAL A 12 -3.17 -7.56 -18.37
C VAL A 12 -2.25 -8.78 -18.56
N HIS A 13 -1.00 -8.68 -18.11
CA HIS A 13 0.01 -9.72 -18.28
C HIS A 13 0.18 -10.61 -17.06
N ALA A 14 0.11 -10.01 -15.88
CA ALA A 14 0.24 -10.73 -14.62
C ALA A 14 -0.53 -10.03 -13.50
N VAL A 15 -0.96 -10.81 -12.51
CA VAL A 15 -1.47 -10.31 -11.23
C VAL A 15 -0.93 -11.16 -10.08
N ASN A 16 -0.77 -10.52 -8.93
CA ASN A 16 -0.36 -11.15 -7.68
C ASN A 16 -1.21 -10.61 -6.54
N ALA A 17 -2.09 -11.44 -5.99
CA ALA A 17 -2.78 -11.15 -4.73
C ALA A 17 -1.81 -11.49 -3.60
N VAL A 18 -1.40 -10.49 -2.82
CA VAL A 18 -0.26 -10.60 -1.91
C VAL A 18 -0.68 -11.25 -0.59
N ASP A 19 -0.27 -12.49 -0.37
CA ASP A 19 -0.64 -13.29 0.81
C ASP A 19 -0.31 -12.56 2.13
N ALA A 20 0.90 -12.01 2.26
CA ALA A 20 1.34 -11.30 3.45
C ALA A 20 0.51 -10.04 3.77
N ALA A 21 -0.23 -9.51 2.81
CA ALA A 21 -1.16 -8.39 2.98
C ALA A 21 -2.62 -8.84 3.22
N GLY A 22 -2.88 -10.14 3.41
CA GLY A 22 -4.22 -10.70 3.60
C GLY A 22 -4.95 -11.05 2.29
N VAL A 23 -4.24 -11.24 1.19
CA VAL A 23 -4.73 -11.63 -0.15
C VAL A 23 -5.52 -10.51 -0.85
N HIS A 24 -6.75 -10.24 -0.42
CA HIS A 24 -7.62 -9.26 -1.07
C HIS A 24 -7.24 -7.78 -0.80
N PRO A 25 -6.70 -7.41 0.36
CA PRO A 25 -6.32 -6.01 0.59
C PRO A 25 -5.31 -5.45 -0.40
N LEU A 26 -4.40 -6.27 -0.96
CA LEU A 26 -3.39 -5.80 -1.91
C LEU A 26 -3.31 -6.71 -3.15
N LEU A 27 -3.57 -6.12 -4.31
CA LEU A 27 -3.39 -6.74 -5.62
C LEU A 27 -2.34 -5.96 -6.42
N LEU A 28 -1.29 -6.65 -6.85
CA LEU A 28 -0.32 -6.13 -7.80
C LEU A 28 -0.71 -6.57 -9.21
N ALA A 29 -0.50 -5.71 -10.22
CA ALA A 29 -0.78 -6.03 -11.61
C ALA A 29 0.29 -5.47 -12.55
N ILE A 30 0.55 -6.18 -13.64
CA ILE A 30 1.34 -5.70 -14.77
C ILE A 30 0.41 -5.61 -15.97
N GLY A 31 0.22 -4.40 -16.48
CA GLY A 31 -0.60 -4.11 -17.65
C GLY A 31 0.22 -3.61 -18.83
N SER A 32 -0.42 -3.37 -19.98
CA SER A 32 0.16 -2.70 -21.13
C SER A 32 -0.31 -1.26 -21.24
N GLU A 33 0.59 -0.38 -21.71
CA GLU A 33 0.32 1.00 -22.08
C GLU A 33 0.59 1.18 -23.59
N ARG A 34 -0.22 0.55 -24.45
CA ARG A 34 0.00 0.42 -25.90
C ARG A 34 -1.06 1.03 -26.81
N TYR A 35 -2.08 1.63 -26.25
CA TYR A 35 -3.21 2.13 -27.05
C TYR A 35 -2.78 3.15 -28.12
N THR A 36 -1.69 3.89 -27.85
CA THR A 36 -1.03 4.77 -28.81
C THR A 36 0.39 4.29 -29.08
N PRO A 37 0.59 3.25 -29.91
CA PRO A 37 1.88 2.53 -30.04
C PRO A 37 3.02 3.37 -30.64
N TYR A 38 2.74 4.55 -31.16
CA TYR A 38 3.73 5.45 -31.75
C TYR A 38 4.17 6.59 -30.84
N ASN A 39 3.54 6.73 -29.66
CA ASN A 39 3.88 7.77 -28.70
C ASN A 39 4.79 7.20 -27.61
N THR A 40 5.65 8.06 -27.09
CA THR A 40 6.39 7.76 -25.86
C THR A 40 5.42 7.69 -24.69
N ILE A 41 5.54 6.65 -23.86
CA ILE A 41 4.73 6.52 -22.64
C ILE A 41 5.21 7.56 -21.63
N GLU A 42 4.33 8.47 -21.25
CA GLU A 42 4.61 9.53 -20.27
C GLU A 42 3.84 9.37 -18.97
N ARG A 43 2.67 8.71 -19.05
CA ARG A 43 1.73 8.53 -17.94
C ARG A 43 0.79 7.35 -18.20
N PRO A 44 0.15 6.80 -17.14
CA PRO A 44 -0.85 5.75 -17.31
C PRO A 44 -2.14 6.29 -17.95
N GLN A 45 -2.63 5.58 -18.96
CA GLN A 45 -3.92 5.81 -19.64
C GLN A 45 -4.65 4.48 -19.86
N GLU A 46 -4.07 3.55 -20.63
CA GLU A 46 -4.63 2.23 -20.86
C GLU A 46 -4.64 1.38 -19.58
N LEU A 47 -3.64 1.55 -18.71
CA LEU A 47 -3.59 0.90 -17.40
C LEU A 47 -4.85 1.17 -16.57
N LEU A 48 -5.48 2.34 -16.71
CA LEU A 48 -6.72 2.66 -16.00
C LEU A 48 -7.91 1.85 -16.54
N THR A 49 -7.95 1.60 -17.85
CA THR A 49 -8.93 0.71 -18.45
C THR A 49 -8.73 -0.73 -17.96
N ALA A 50 -7.48 -1.20 -17.92
CA ALA A 50 -7.13 -2.51 -17.38
C ALA A 50 -7.49 -2.62 -15.88
N ALA A 51 -7.21 -1.58 -15.08
CA ALA A 51 -7.55 -1.54 -13.66
C ALA A 51 -9.08 -1.64 -13.43
N ASN A 52 -9.89 -0.93 -14.20
CA ASN A 52 -11.35 -1.03 -14.14
C ASN A 52 -11.86 -2.44 -14.51
N ALA A 53 -11.27 -3.07 -15.52
CA ALA A 53 -11.59 -4.44 -15.90
C ALA A 53 -11.22 -5.44 -14.79
N ILE A 54 -10.04 -5.29 -14.15
CA ILE A 54 -9.61 -6.08 -13.01
C ILE A 54 -10.62 -5.94 -11.85
N LEU A 55 -10.95 -4.70 -11.46
CA LEU A 55 -11.88 -4.43 -10.36
C LEU A 55 -13.33 -4.83 -10.65
N GLY A 56 -13.67 -5.09 -11.91
CA GLY A 56 -14.97 -5.64 -12.35
C GLY A 56 -14.99 -7.17 -12.46
N GLN A 57 -13.88 -7.87 -12.26
CA GLN A 57 -13.75 -9.30 -12.61
C GLN A 57 -13.73 -10.21 -11.37
N GLY A 58 -14.84 -10.87 -11.07
CA GLY A 58 -14.95 -11.95 -10.09
C GLY A 58 -14.30 -11.60 -8.72
N GLN A 59 -13.43 -12.46 -8.21
CA GLN A 59 -12.76 -12.23 -6.92
C GLN A 59 -11.75 -11.08 -6.94
N LEU A 60 -11.23 -10.68 -8.10
CA LEU A 60 -10.35 -9.52 -8.21
C LEU A 60 -11.08 -8.23 -7.82
N SER A 61 -12.41 -8.23 -7.95
CA SER A 61 -13.24 -7.11 -7.50
C SER A 61 -13.20 -6.87 -5.99
N LEU A 62 -12.64 -7.80 -5.20
CA LEU A 62 -12.46 -7.63 -3.76
C LEU A 62 -11.16 -6.89 -3.41
N ALA A 63 -10.27 -6.66 -4.39
CA ALA A 63 -9.04 -5.91 -4.14
C ALA A 63 -9.36 -4.52 -3.60
N LYS A 64 -8.68 -4.14 -2.50
CA LYS A 64 -8.80 -2.83 -1.87
C LYS A 64 -7.77 -1.83 -2.41
N PHE A 65 -6.52 -2.27 -2.47
CA PHE A 65 -5.44 -1.56 -3.16
C PHE A 65 -5.08 -2.34 -4.43
N LEU A 66 -5.22 -1.68 -5.57
CA LEU A 66 -4.73 -2.19 -6.85
C LEU A 66 -3.53 -1.33 -7.27
N LEU A 67 -2.35 -1.92 -7.28
CA LEU A 67 -1.13 -1.29 -7.77
C LEU A 67 -0.83 -1.86 -9.17
N ILE A 68 -0.82 -1.01 -10.19
CA ILE A 68 -0.62 -1.43 -11.58
C ILE A 68 0.51 -0.66 -12.25
N ILE A 69 1.40 -1.37 -12.93
CA ILE A 69 2.54 -0.81 -13.66
C ILE A 69 2.52 -1.24 -15.12
N ALA A 70 3.18 -0.45 -15.98
CA ALA A 70 3.32 -0.76 -17.40
C ALA A 70 4.44 -1.78 -17.63
N LYS A 71 4.14 -2.83 -18.40
CA LYS A 71 5.13 -3.83 -18.83
C LYS A 71 6.23 -3.22 -19.68
N GLU A 72 5.90 -2.24 -20.48
CA GLU A 72 6.79 -1.56 -21.41
C GLU A 72 7.98 -0.87 -20.70
N ASP A 73 7.77 -0.41 -19.45
CA ASP A 73 8.82 0.24 -18.64
C ASP A 73 9.82 -0.75 -18.04
N ASN A 74 9.41 -2.00 -17.84
CA ASN A 74 10.28 -3.10 -17.41
C ASN A 74 9.69 -4.45 -17.87
N PRO A 75 10.01 -4.93 -19.09
CA PRO A 75 9.50 -6.18 -19.65
C PRO A 75 9.82 -7.43 -18.81
N GLU A 76 10.92 -7.39 -18.04
CA GLU A 76 11.43 -8.51 -17.24
C GLU A 76 10.94 -8.47 -15.77
N MET A 77 9.98 -7.59 -15.44
CA MET A 77 9.47 -7.46 -14.08
C MET A 77 8.85 -8.76 -13.58
N ASP A 78 9.42 -9.32 -12.52
CA ASP A 78 8.76 -10.39 -11.77
C ASP A 78 7.75 -9.80 -10.77
N ILE A 79 6.48 -10.04 -10.98
CA ILE A 79 5.41 -9.56 -10.10
C ILE A 79 5.48 -10.14 -8.67
N LYS A 80 6.28 -11.17 -8.45
CA LYS A 80 6.52 -11.76 -7.13
C LYS A 80 7.64 -11.06 -6.36
N ASP A 81 8.52 -10.32 -7.05
CA ASP A 81 9.51 -9.46 -6.41
C ASP A 81 8.83 -8.18 -5.93
N ILE A 82 8.20 -8.27 -4.76
CA ILE A 82 7.40 -7.18 -4.18
C ILE A 82 8.26 -5.92 -3.93
N PRO A 83 9.48 -5.99 -3.35
CA PRO A 83 10.33 -4.82 -3.18
C PRO A 83 10.66 -4.12 -4.51
N LEU A 84 11.00 -4.89 -5.55
CA LEU A 84 11.29 -4.35 -6.87
C LEU A 84 10.04 -3.71 -7.49
N PHE A 85 8.86 -4.32 -7.32
CA PHE A 85 7.59 -3.79 -7.79
C PHE A 85 7.27 -2.44 -7.13
N PHE A 86 7.36 -2.34 -5.79
CA PHE A 86 7.15 -1.07 -5.07
C PHE A 86 8.14 0.00 -5.49
N ARG A 87 9.41 -0.36 -5.63
CA ARG A 87 10.44 0.55 -6.11
C ARG A 87 10.07 1.09 -7.50
N HIS A 88 9.75 0.22 -8.45
CA HIS A 88 9.40 0.59 -9.82
C HIS A 88 8.20 1.53 -9.86
N LEU A 89 7.14 1.23 -9.09
CA LEU A 89 5.95 2.05 -8.98
C LEU A 89 6.26 3.42 -8.38
N LEU A 90 6.94 3.47 -7.23
CA LEU A 90 7.21 4.71 -6.51
C LEU A 90 8.21 5.63 -7.23
N GLU A 91 9.12 5.08 -8.02
CA GLU A 91 10.02 5.86 -8.88
C GLU A 91 9.26 6.63 -9.96
N ARG A 92 8.08 6.16 -10.39
CA ARG A 92 7.35 6.67 -11.59
C ARG A 92 6.04 7.37 -11.27
N ILE A 93 5.29 6.93 -10.27
CA ILE A 93 3.97 7.44 -9.97
C ILE A 93 3.96 8.97 -9.78
N ASP A 94 3.01 9.65 -10.41
CA ASP A 94 2.69 11.04 -10.16
C ASP A 94 1.58 11.13 -9.10
N LEU A 95 1.94 11.52 -7.88
CA LEU A 95 1.00 11.58 -6.77
C LEU A 95 -0.07 12.67 -6.94
N THR A 96 0.07 13.54 -7.94
CA THR A 96 -0.97 14.53 -8.25
C THR A 96 -2.05 13.98 -9.18
N ASN A 97 -1.76 12.89 -9.95
CA ASN A 97 -2.64 12.44 -11.04
C ASN A 97 -2.92 10.93 -11.08
N ASP A 98 -2.09 10.09 -10.46
CA ASP A 98 -2.09 8.64 -10.70
C ASP A 98 -2.75 7.82 -9.57
N LEU A 99 -3.51 8.50 -8.69
CA LEU A 99 -4.25 7.90 -7.57
C LEU A 99 -5.75 7.97 -7.84
N HIS A 100 -6.41 6.84 -8.06
CA HIS A 100 -7.83 6.81 -8.44
C HIS A 100 -8.66 6.11 -7.37
N PHE A 101 -9.58 6.85 -6.74
CA PHE A 101 -10.37 6.38 -5.61
C PHE A 101 -11.79 5.95 -6.02
N HIS A 102 -12.21 4.79 -5.52
CA HIS A 102 -13.61 4.40 -5.40
C HIS A 102 -14.04 4.59 -3.95
N THR A 103 -14.57 5.76 -3.62
CA THR A 103 -14.82 6.20 -2.23
C THR A 103 -15.95 5.45 -1.53
N ARG A 104 -16.82 4.78 -2.29
CA ARG A 104 -17.90 3.93 -1.78
C ARG A 104 -18.05 2.72 -2.68
N THR A 105 -17.71 1.54 -2.17
CA THR A 105 -17.81 0.30 -2.92
C THR A 105 -17.86 -0.89 -1.99
N THR A 106 -18.15 -2.06 -2.55
CA THR A 106 -18.03 -3.32 -1.82
C THR A 106 -16.56 -3.68 -1.60
N MET A 107 -16.29 -4.36 -0.49
CA MET A 107 -14.99 -4.92 -0.16
C MET A 107 -15.18 -6.31 0.45
N ASP A 108 -14.07 -7.02 0.71
CA ASP A 108 -14.11 -8.34 1.31
C ASP A 108 -14.78 -8.31 2.69
N THR A 109 -15.62 -9.32 2.96
CA THR A 109 -16.29 -9.51 4.26
C THR A 109 -15.29 -9.68 5.40
N LEU A 110 -14.10 -10.22 5.12
CA LEU A 110 -13.03 -10.44 6.11
C LEU A 110 -12.12 -9.22 6.30
N ASP A 111 -12.34 -8.14 5.55
CA ASP A 111 -11.58 -6.90 5.72
C ASP A 111 -12.29 -5.96 6.71
N TYR A 112 -11.74 -5.85 7.91
CA TYR A 112 -12.30 -5.05 9.00
C TYR A 112 -11.90 -3.57 8.95
N SER A 113 -11.12 -3.14 7.96
CA SER A 113 -10.75 -1.71 7.82
C SER A 113 -11.90 -0.83 7.29
N GLY A 114 -12.99 -1.43 6.81
CA GLY A 114 -14.11 -0.76 6.21
C GLY A 114 -15.00 0.02 7.18
N SER A 115 -16.07 0.59 6.63
CA SER A 115 -17.06 1.38 7.41
C SER A 115 -18.18 0.52 7.99
N GLY A 116 -18.25 -0.76 7.65
CA GLY A 116 -19.24 -1.74 8.02
C GLY A 116 -19.11 -2.99 7.16
N LEU A 117 -19.97 -3.97 7.37
CA LEU A 117 -19.91 -5.24 6.63
C LEU A 117 -19.98 -5.00 5.11
N ASN A 118 -18.95 -5.42 4.40
CA ASN A 118 -18.77 -5.24 2.95
C ASN A 118 -18.82 -3.77 2.48
N LEU A 119 -18.64 -2.80 3.36
CA LEU A 119 -18.68 -1.37 3.04
C LEU A 119 -17.32 -0.74 3.22
N GLY A 120 -16.72 -0.25 2.15
CA GLY A 120 -15.43 0.40 2.20
C GLY A 120 -15.13 1.21 0.94
N SER A 121 -13.85 1.35 0.68
CA SER A 121 -13.34 2.07 -0.49
C SER A 121 -12.18 1.32 -1.11
N LYS A 122 -11.81 1.72 -2.33
CA LYS A 122 -10.66 1.18 -3.05
C LYS A 122 -9.83 2.31 -3.62
N VAL A 123 -8.57 1.98 -3.90
CA VAL A 123 -7.68 2.90 -4.60
C VAL A 123 -6.87 2.13 -5.64
N VAL A 124 -6.69 2.75 -6.81
CA VAL A 124 -5.76 2.31 -7.83
C VAL A 124 -4.55 3.24 -7.81
N PHE A 125 -3.36 2.67 -7.72
CA PHE A 125 -2.09 3.34 -7.98
C PHE A 125 -1.62 2.87 -9.34
N ALA A 126 -1.60 3.75 -10.32
CA ALA A 126 -1.16 3.42 -11.68
C ALA A 126 0.16 4.14 -11.96
N ALA A 127 1.15 3.43 -12.49
CA ALA A 127 2.42 4.04 -12.83
C ALA A 127 2.92 3.59 -14.21
N ALA A 128 3.28 4.56 -15.05
CA ALA A 128 3.88 4.33 -16.36
C ALA A 128 4.78 5.49 -16.75
N GLY A 129 5.76 5.21 -17.61
CA GLY A 129 6.65 6.21 -18.19
C GLY A 129 7.96 6.39 -17.43
N PRO A 130 8.64 7.53 -17.59
CA PRO A 130 10.00 7.73 -17.10
C PRO A 130 10.09 7.77 -15.57
N ILE A 131 11.27 7.45 -15.06
CA ILE A 131 11.62 7.63 -13.64
C ILE A 131 11.54 9.13 -13.31
N ARG A 132 10.73 9.48 -12.32
CA ARG A 132 10.50 10.86 -11.85
C ARG A 132 11.32 11.22 -10.63
N ARG A 133 11.74 10.22 -9.83
CA ARG A 133 12.48 10.45 -8.59
C ARG A 133 13.40 9.30 -8.21
N ALA A 134 14.46 9.62 -7.47
CA ALA A 134 15.23 8.65 -6.72
C ALA A 134 14.54 8.36 -5.38
N LEU A 135 14.63 7.13 -4.90
CA LEU A 135 14.01 6.71 -3.64
C LEU A 135 15.08 6.65 -2.53
N PRO A 136 14.90 7.38 -1.41
CA PRO A 136 15.83 7.31 -0.30
C PRO A 136 15.74 5.96 0.42
N THR A 137 16.88 5.52 0.92
CA THR A 137 17.04 4.31 1.75
C THR A 137 17.45 4.65 3.17
N THR A 138 17.71 5.92 3.46
CA THR A 138 18.15 6.43 4.77
C THR A 138 17.31 7.64 5.14
N ILE A 139 17.12 7.84 6.44
CA ILE A 139 16.38 8.98 6.98
C ILE A 139 17.24 10.23 6.85
N PRO A 140 16.70 11.38 6.40
CA PRO A 140 17.42 12.65 6.36
C PRO A 140 17.91 13.06 7.76
N GLU A 141 19.13 13.59 7.84
CA GLU A 141 19.72 14.06 9.12
C GLU A 141 18.85 15.10 9.85
N LYS A 142 18.14 15.92 9.08
CA LYS A 142 17.24 16.96 9.59
C LYS A 142 15.79 16.63 9.24
N LEU A 143 15.23 15.64 9.92
CA LEU A 143 13.81 15.34 9.86
C LEU A 143 13.14 15.77 11.17
N ASN A 144 12.47 16.92 11.14
CA ASN A 144 11.73 17.43 12.28
C ASN A 144 10.29 16.91 12.22
N LEU A 145 9.95 15.99 13.11
CA LEU A 145 8.59 15.47 13.22
C LEU A 145 7.75 16.37 14.15
N PRO A 146 6.44 16.54 13.87
CA PRO A 146 5.54 17.25 14.75
C PRO A 146 5.34 16.50 16.08
N ASN A 147 4.87 17.20 17.10
CA ASN A 147 4.69 16.64 18.44
C ASN A 147 3.81 15.38 18.42
N GLY A 148 4.26 14.34 19.12
CA GLY A 148 3.58 13.06 19.22
C GLY A 148 3.96 12.05 18.12
N PHE A 149 4.70 12.46 17.10
CA PHE A 149 5.23 11.58 16.06
C PHE A 149 6.72 11.34 16.30
N GLU A 150 7.13 10.08 16.26
CA GLU A 150 8.49 9.70 16.65
C GLU A 150 8.99 8.45 15.92
N ALA A 151 10.23 8.06 16.18
CA ALA A 151 10.83 6.81 15.74
C ALA A 151 10.63 6.52 14.22
N PRO A 152 11.08 7.42 13.31
CA PRO A 152 11.02 7.15 11.88
C PRO A 152 11.85 5.91 11.51
N ARG A 153 11.34 5.07 10.60
CA ARG A 153 12.01 3.85 10.09
C ARG A 153 11.75 3.68 8.61
N VAL A 154 12.75 3.31 7.85
CA VAL A 154 12.59 2.97 6.44
C VAL A 154 12.13 1.52 6.31
N CYS A 155 10.98 1.28 5.68
CA CYS A 155 10.46 -0.06 5.40
C CYS A 155 11.01 -0.63 4.10
N LEU A 156 10.93 0.15 3.02
CA LEU A 156 11.47 -0.13 1.69
C LEU A 156 11.99 1.19 1.11
N PRO A 157 12.83 1.18 0.04
CA PRO A 157 13.23 2.41 -0.61
C PRO A 157 12.04 3.32 -0.91
N GLY A 158 12.05 4.55 -0.41
CA GLY A 158 10.97 5.52 -0.59
C GLY A 158 9.75 5.34 0.33
N ILE A 159 9.76 4.40 1.27
CA ILE A 159 8.67 4.16 2.23
C ILE A 159 9.17 4.37 3.66
N LEU A 160 8.61 5.37 4.35
CA LEU A 160 8.96 5.76 5.71
C LEU A 160 7.80 5.45 6.67
N ALA A 161 8.02 4.61 7.67
CA ALA A 161 7.09 4.41 8.79
C ALA A 161 7.43 5.37 9.95
N ILE A 162 6.41 5.95 10.55
CA ILE A 162 6.53 6.88 11.68
C ILE A 162 5.56 6.41 12.77
N LYS A 163 6.10 6.18 13.97
CA LYS A 163 5.27 5.89 15.14
C LYS A 163 4.45 7.14 15.47
N SER A 164 3.16 6.97 15.59
CA SER A 164 2.16 8.03 15.73
C SER A 164 1.40 7.89 17.04
N PRO A 165 0.76 8.95 17.55
CA PRO A 165 -0.13 8.84 18.71
C PRO A 165 -1.20 7.77 18.46
N PRO A 166 -1.64 7.02 19.50
CA PRO A 166 -2.72 6.05 19.34
C PRO A 166 -3.97 6.69 18.75
N PHE A 167 -4.58 6.02 17.77
CA PHE A 167 -5.83 6.50 17.19
C PHE A 167 -6.93 6.50 18.24
N GLN A 168 -7.57 7.63 18.49
CA GLN A 168 -8.64 7.76 19.49
C GLN A 168 -10.02 7.84 18.82
N THR A 169 -10.22 8.85 18.00
CA THR A 169 -11.51 9.09 17.33
C THR A 169 -11.27 9.68 15.92
N PRO A 170 -12.23 9.53 14.99
CA PRO A 170 -12.13 10.17 13.66
C PRO A 170 -11.99 11.69 13.71
N GLN A 171 -12.41 12.34 14.82
CA GLN A 171 -12.35 13.79 15.01
C GLN A 171 -10.93 14.28 15.40
N ASN A 172 -10.03 13.39 15.76
CA ASN A 172 -8.68 13.76 16.23
C ASN A 172 -7.78 14.35 15.13
N HIS A 173 -8.10 14.15 13.86
CA HIS A 173 -7.42 14.72 12.69
C HIS A 173 -5.87 14.64 12.72
N ASP A 174 -5.31 13.68 13.46
CA ASP A 174 -3.85 13.55 13.63
C ASP A 174 -3.11 13.45 12.29
N ALA A 175 -3.67 12.70 11.34
CA ALA A 175 -3.06 12.55 10.02
C ALA A 175 -3.08 13.87 9.23
N LEU A 176 -4.13 14.67 9.34
CA LEU A 176 -4.19 16.01 8.74
C LEU A 176 -3.22 16.94 9.45
N TYR A 177 -3.18 16.93 10.79
CA TYR A 177 -2.20 17.72 11.56
C TYR A 177 -0.76 17.36 11.15
N PHE A 178 -0.48 16.06 10.94
CA PHE A 178 0.82 15.63 10.42
C PHE A 178 1.09 16.22 9.03
N CYS A 179 0.14 16.12 8.10
CA CYS A 179 0.31 16.66 6.76
C CYS A 179 0.51 18.17 6.75
N ASP A 180 -0.25 18.90 7.56
CA ASP A 180 -0.23 20.38 7.65
C ASP A 180 1.06 20.91 8.29
N ALA A 181 1.81 20.05 9.00
CA ALA A 181 3.09 20.43 9.59
C ALA A 181 4.23 20.54 8.57
N PHE A 182 4.02 20.11 7.32
CA PHE A 182 5.05 20.11 6.28
C PHE A 182 4.63 20.85 5.03
N ASN A 183 5.62 21.48 4.38
CA ASN A 183 5.49 22.00 3.03
C ASN A 183 5.94 20.94 2.01
N PRO A 184 5.47 20.97 0.76
CA PRO A 184 5.90 20.03 -0.29
C PRO A 184 7.40 20.02 -0.60
N THR A 185 8.13 21.06 -0.19
CA THR A 185 9.60 21.19 -0.36
C THR A 185 10.41 20.62 0.79
N ASP A 186 9.78 20.21 1.89
CA ASP A 186 10.49 19.70 3.06
C ASP A 186 11.10 18.32 2.80
N SER A 187 12.16 17.98 3.53
CA SER A 187 12.97 16.78 3.31
C SER A 187 12.20 15.47 3.45
N ILE A 188 11.10 15.45 4.20
CA ILE A 188 10.23 14.26 4.33
C ILE A 188 9.67 13.84 2.97
N ASN A 189 9.43 14.77 2.05
CA ASN A 189 8.84 14.51 0.74
C ASN A 189 9.80 13.82 -0.25
N GLN A 190 11.06 13.56 0.15
CA GLN A 190 11.92 12.62 -0.56
C GLN A 190 11.35 11.19 -0.49
N PHE A 191 10.56 10.88 0.56
CA PHE A 191 9.80 9.64 0.66
C PHE A 191 8.42 9.82 0.03
N PRO A 192 8.15 9.27 -1.15
CA PRO A 192 6.83 9.39 -1.79
C PRO A 192 5.71 8.75 -0.96
N MET A 193 6.02 7.85 -0.03
CA MET A 193 5.04 7.20 0.84
C MET A 193 5.48 7.26 2.30
N VAL A 194 4.65 7.84 3.15
CA VAL A 194 4.81 7.93 4.60
C VAL A 194 3.68 7.18 5.28
N LEU A 195 4.00 6.38 6.28
CA LEU A 195 3.07 5.53 7.01
C LEU A 195 2.97 6.00 8.46
N LEU A 196 1.79 6.33 8.91
CA LEU A 196 1.49 6.59 10.31
C LEU A 196 1.05 5.26 10.95
N VAL A 197 1.82 4.77 11.91
CA VAL A 197 1.62 3.43 12.49
C VAL A 197 1.67 3.46 14.01
N ASP A 198 1.18 2.39 14.67
CA ASP A 198 1.28 2.24 16.12
C ASP A 198 2.71 1.92 16.57
N ASP A 199 3.45 1.15 15.75
CA ASP A 199 4.81 0.70 16.01
C ASP A 199 5.61 0.66 14.69
N SER A 200 6.55 1.61 14.55
CA SER A 200 7.38 1.72 13.36
C SER A 200 8.52 0.69 13.35
N ASP A 201 9.02 0.26 14.51
CA ASP A 201 10.03 -0.78 14.62
C ASP A 201 9.46 -2.12 14.15
N PHE A 202 8.27 -2.50 14.62
CA PHE A 202 7.56 -3.68 14.14
C PHE A 202 7.27 -3.60 12.63
N THR A 203 6.72 -2.47 12.17
CA THR A 203 6.34 -2.29 10.76
C THR A 203 7.52 -2.41 9.82
N SER A 204 8.69 -1.91 10.20
CA SER A 204 9.90 -1.94 9.37
C SER A 204 10.75 -3.20 9.52
N ALA A 205 10.48 -4.05 10.52
CA ALA A 205 11.30 -5.22 10.84
C ALA A 205 11.31 -6.26 9.70
N SER A 206 10.24 -6.36 8.92
CA SER A 206 10.15 -7.26 7.77
C SER A 206 9.19 -6.74 6.71
N GLN A 207 9.35 -7.23 5.48
CA GLN A 207 8.40 -6.97 4.39
C GLN A 207 6.98 -7.46 4.76
N GLY A 208 6.86 -8.60 5.42
CA GLY A 208 5.58 -9.15 5.86
C GLY A 208 4.87 -8.22 6.84
N ASN A 209 5.59 -7.69 7.83
CA ASN A 209 5.03 -6.75 8.82
C ASN A 209 4.57 -5.44 8.16
N PHE A 210 5.37 -4.91 7.23
CA PHE A 210 4.98 -3.74 6.44
C PHE A 210 3.67 -3.99 5.68
N LEU A 211 3.62 -5.05 4.90
CA LEU A 211 2.47 -5.38 4.08
C LEU A 211 1.21 -5.62 4.93
N TRP A 212 1.36 -6.40 6.00
CA TRP A 212 0.26 -6.65 6.93
C TRP A 212 -0.25 -5.36 7.55
N THR A 213 0.63 -4.57 8.18
CA THR A 213 0.24 -3.36 8.89
C THR A 213 -0.50 -2.38 7.99
N VAL A 214 0.06 -2.09 6.81
CA VAL A 214 -0.49 -1.06 5.92
C VAL A 214 -1.80 -1.52 5.29
N PHE A 215 -1.80 -2.67 4.64
CA PHE A 215 -2.91 -3.03 3.76
C PHE A 215 -4.10 -3.64 4.50
N THR A 216 -3.92 -4.20 5.69
CA THR A 216 -5.06 -4.71 6.49
C THR A 216 -5.74 -3.65 7.34
N LYS A 217 -5.04 -2.55 7.70
CA LYS A 217 -5.59 -1.54 8.61
C LYS A 217 -6.12 -0.27 7.93
N THR A 218 -5.94 -0.14 6.62
CA THR A 218 -6.25 1.11 5.90
C THR A 218 -7.54 0.99 5.07
N ASN A 219 -8.44 1.96 5.25
CA ASN A 219 -9.56 2.23 4.35
C ASN A 219 -9.17 3.41 3.45
N PRO A 220 -8.90 3.19 2.14
CA PRO A 220 -8.28 4.20 1.29
C PRO A 220 -8.91 5.59 1.32
N ALA A 221 -10.24 5.69 1.25
CA ALA A 221 -10.92 6.99 1.20
C ALA A 221 -10.91 7.76 2.54
N LYS A 222 -10.55 7.10 3.65
CA LYS A 222 -10.53 7.72 4.99
C LYS A 222 -9.13 7.93 5.51
N ASP A 223 -8.22 7.03 5.14
CA ASP A 223 -6.93 6.87 5.78
C ASP A 223 -5.77 7.26 4.87
N ILE A 224 -6.04 7.62 3.60
CA ILE A 224 -5.03 8.17 2.70
C ILE A 224 -5.15 9.70 2.70
N HIS A 225 -4.05 10.34 3.02
CA HIS A 225 -3.86 11.79 3.08
C HIS A 225 -2.63 12.16 2.24
N GLY A 226 -2.32 13.46 2.14
CA GLY A 226 -1.15 13.92 1.39
C GLY A 226 -0.64 15.27 1.85
N ILE A 227 0.68 15.43 1.88
CA ILE A 227 1.31 16.73 2.12
C ILE A 227 1.08 17.62 0.90
N GLY A 228 0.53 18.81 1.11
CA GLY A 228 0.13 19.69 0.02
C GLY A 228 -0.92 19.07 -0.89
N SER A 229 -1.98 18.47 -0.29
CA SER A 229 -3.08 17.87 -1.04
C SER A 229 -3.84 18.89 -1.88
N VAL A 230 -4.26 18.46 -3.07
CA VAL A 230 -4.98 19.30 -4.04
C VAL A 230 -6.14 18.52 -4.65
N ILE A 231 -7.13 19.27 -5.11
CA ILE A 231 -8.22 18.74 -5.94
C ILE A 231 -8.23 19.54 -7.24
N SER A 232 -8.02 18.85 -8.37
CA SER A 232 -8.12 19.41 -9.71
C SER A 232 -9.06 18.56 -10.53
N ASP A 233 -10.03 19.20 -11.21
CA ASP A 233 -11.01 18.52 -12.05
C ASP A 233 -11.73 17.33 -11.35
N LYS A 234 -12.00 17.47 -10.04
CA LYS A 234 -12.54 16.44 -9.14
C LYS A 234 -11.58 15.28 -8.85
N HIS A 235 -10.35 15.35 -9.31
CA HIS A 235 -9.31 14.40 -8.99
C HIS A 235 -8.55 14.87 -7.75
N TRP A 236 -8.34 13.99 -6.79
CA TRP A 236 -7.54 14.23 -5.59
C TRP A 236 -6.11 13.74 -5.80
N GLY A 237 -5.14 14.52 -5.35
CA GLY A 237 -3.73 14.18 -5.32
C GLY A 237 -2.95 15.01 -4.31
N CYS A 238 -1.62 14.89 -4.29
CA CYS A 238 -0.76 15.69 -3.43
C CYS A 238 0.59 16.00 -4.10
N HIS A 239 1.15 17.16 -3.76
CA HIS A 239 2.45 17.59 -4.27
C HIS A 239 3.64 17.01 -3.49
N GLY A 240 3.44 16.72 -2.20
CA GLY A 240 4.43 16.07 -1.34
C GLY A 240 4.17 14.57 -1.17
N SER A 241 4.57 14.02 -0.03
CA SER A 241 4.38 12.60 0.29
C SER A 241 2.90 12.22 0.39
N LEU A 242 2.57 11.04 -0.11
CA LEU A 242 1.36 10.33 0.26
C LEU A 242 1.49 9.85 1.70
N VAL A 243 0.50 10.15 2.54
CA VAL A 243 0.48 9.78 3.97
C VAL A 243 -0.65 8.78 4.20
N ILE A 244 -0.30 7.59 4.69
CA ILE A 244 -1.27 6.51 4.95
C ILE A 244 -1.39 6.31 6.46
N ASP A 245 -2.57 6.51 7.03
CA ASP A 245 -2.87 6.20 8.43
C ASP A 245 -3.21 4.73 8.61
N ALA A 246 -2.18 3.94 8.91
CA ALA A 246 -2.26 2.50 9.15
C ALA A 246 -2.26 2.14 10.65
N ARG A 247 -2.68 3.07 11.53
CA ARG A 247 -2.88 2.80 12.95
C ARG A 247 -4.06 1.86 13.18
N SER A 248 -4.04 1.15 14.28
CA SER A 248 -5.17 0.35 14.75
C SER A 248 -6.34 1.26 15.15
N LYS A 249 -7.54 0.94 14.70
CA LYS A 249 -8.76 1.72 14.95
C LYS A 249 -9.77 0.87 15.75
N PRO A 250 -10.66 1.48 16.55
CA PRO A 250 -11.58 0.75 17.43
C PRO A 250 -12.51 -0.26 16.74
N HIS A 251 -12.74 -0.08 15.43
CA HIS A 251 -13.59 -0.98 14.64
C HIS A 251 -12.81 -2.10 13.95
N HIS A 252 -11.47 -2.10 14.05
CA HIS A 252 -10.66 -3.20 13.53
C HIS A 252 -10.85 -4.46 14.37
N ALA A 253 -10.52 -5.61 13.80
CA ALA A 253 -10.45 -6.85 14.57
C ALA A 253 -9.50 -6.67 15.76
N PRO A 254 -9.85 -7.21 16.94
CA PRO A 254 -8.95 -7.18 18.09
C PRO A 254 -7.62 -7.88 17.74
N ALA A 255 -6.54 -7.43 18.37
CA ALA A 255 -5.27 -8.10 18.22
C ALA A 255 -5.37 -9.55 18.68
N LEU A 256 -4.75 -10.46 17.94
CA LEU A 256 -4.60 -11.84 18.38
C LEU A 256 -3.69 -11.83 19.63
N ILE A 257 -4.22 -12.37 20.72
CA ILE A 257 -3.45 -12.55 21.95
C ILE A 257 -3.05 -14.01 22.00
N GLU A 258 -1.75 -14.26 21.87
CA GLU A 258 -1.21 -15.61 21.99
C GLU A 258 -1.31 -16.07 23.46
N ASP A 259 -1.74 -17.34 23.64
CA ASP A 259 -1.73 -17.97 24.97
C ASP A 259 -0.32 -18.53 25.22
N PRO A 260 0.45 -18.02 26.21
CA PRO A 260 1.79 -18.48 26.48
C PRO A 260 1.89 -19.97 26.83
N ALA A 261 0.79 -20.60 27.27
CA ALA A 261 0.77 -22.02 27.54
C ALA A 261 0.66 -22.85 26.26
N VAL A 262 -0.14 -22.37 25.31
CA VAL A 262 -0.26 -22.98 23.96
C VAL A 262 1.04 -22.80 23.19
N GLU A 263 1.65 -21.62 23.23
CA GLU A 263 2.93 -21.31 22.60
C GLU A 263 4.01 -22.30 23.06
N ARG A 264 4.20 -22.45 24.38
CA ARG A 264 5.13 -23.44 24.93
C ARG A 264 4.84 -24.88 24.48
N SER A 265 3.56 -25.22 24.33
CA SER A 265 3.18 -26.56 23.87
C SER A 265 3.54 -26.77 22.41
N VAL A 266 3.37 -25.77 21.56
CA VAL A 266 3.77 -25.79 20.14
C VAL A 266 5.29 -25.86 20.02
N ASP A 267 6.02 -25.04 20.76
CA ASP A 267 7.48 -25.05 20.82
C ASP A 267 8.02 -26.43 21.21
N ALA A 268 7.38 -27.10 22.18
CA ALA A 268 7.76 -28.44 22.60
C ALA A 268 7.57 -29.50 21.49
N LEU A 269 6.59 -29.31 20.61
CA LEU A 269 6.40 -30.19 19.44
C LEU A 269 7.53 -30.03 18.41
N GLY A 270 8.01 -28.78 18.17
CA GLY A 270 9.12 -28.47 17.25
C GLY A 270 10.51 -28.69 17.83
N ALA A 271 10.64 -28.78 19.18
CA ALA A 271 11.92 -28.93 19.85
C ALA A 271 12.63 -30.26 19.48
N ARG A 272 13.95 -30.30 19.73
CA ARG A 272 14.74 -31.49 19.45
C ARG A 272 14.19 -32.73 20.15
N GLY A 273 13.76 -33.70 19.38
CA GLY A 273 13.09 -34.92 19.87
C GLY A 273 11.56 -34.82 19.94
N GLY A 274 10.99 -33.70 19.63
CA GLY A 274 9.56 -33.52 19.46
C GLY A 274 9.04 -34.13 18.14
N PRO A 275 7.74 -34.43 18.05
CA PRO A 275 7.16 -35.09 16.89
C PRO A 275 7.19 -34.29 15.59
N LEU A 276 7.37 -32.95 15.66
CA LEU A 276 7.44 -32.08 14.52
C LEU A 276 8.84 -31.47 14.31
N HIS A 277 9.86 -32.01 15.01
CA HIS A 277 11.23 -31.52 14.86
C HIS A 277 11.73 -31.61 13.42
N GLY A 278 12.16 -30.46 12.87
CA GLY A 278 12.62 -30.35 11.49
C GLY A 278 11.49 -30.15 10.46
N ILE A 279 10.23 -30.04 10.92
CA ILE A 279 9.06 -29.69 10.10
C ILE A 279 8.65 -28.25 10.38
N ILE A 280 8.71 -27.81 11.64
CA ILE A 280 8.46 -26.45 12.11
C ILE A 280 9.64 -25.96 12.93
#